data_c8a440806ba6776640e6f7cd7d2215bf
#
_entry.id   c8a440806ba6776640e6f7cd7d2215bf
#
_cell.length_a   1.000
_cell.length_b   1.000
_cell.length_c   1.000
_cell.angle_alpha   90.00
_cell.angle_beta   90.00
_cell.angle_gamma   90.00
#
_symmetry.space_group_name_H-M   'P 1'
#
loop_
_entity.id
_entity.type
_entity.pdbx_description
1 polymer ?
#
loop_
_entity_poly.entity_id
_entity_poly.type
_entity_poly.pdbx_seq_one_letter_code
_entity_poly.pdbx_strand_id
1 'polypeptide(L)'
;MNYNKMTVKDVPLSGKKVLLRCDFNVPQDKTTGEITSDKRIVAALPTIRYLLDNGAAVIACSHLGKPKGTWKESLTLAPVAKRLSELLGMEVIFAKDIVGEDAKAKAAALQPGQLLLLENLRFDPREEKNDPEFAKELASMAEIYVSDAFGTVHRAHASTAGVAAYLPAYAGLLIEKELSVMGKALEDPKRPFVAILGGAKVSDKIGVINNLLEKADTIIIGGGMAYTFVKAQGGEIGTSLLEADKMDYALEMIRKAKDRGVKLLLPADTMAGDQFAADCARKVVPTNAIPADWMGLDIGPETIKLFTEAVKGAGTVVWNGPMGVFEFPAFAAGTEAIAAALAESGAVTIVAGGVLAAAVEKLVFADKMTHISTGGGASLEFLEGKELPGVACLLDK
;
A
#
# COMPACT_ATOMS: atom_id res chain seq x y z
N MET A 1 2.79 -2.72 -18.12
CA MET A 1 3.61 -3.55 -17.22
C MET A 1 3.09 -4.99 -17.22
N ASN A 2 3.98 -5.98 -17.25
CA ASN A 2 3.58 -7.38 -17.12
C ASN A 2 3.46 -7.74 -15.64
N TYR A 3 2.26 -8.12 -15.20
CA TYR A 3 2.00 -8.56 -13.82
C TYR A 3 2.03 -10.09 -13.66
N ASN A 4 2.16 -10.82 -14.76
CA ASN A 4 2.23 -12.29 -14.73
C ASN A 4 3.66 -12.75 -14.49
N LYS A 5 4.05 -12.76 -13.23
CA LYS A 5 5.41 -13.06 -12.79
C LYS A 5 5.53 -14.48 -12.25
N MET A 6 6.72 -15.05 -12.39
CA MET A 6 7.05 -16.32 -11.73
C MET A 6 7.07 -16.12 -10.22
N THR A 7 6.61 -17.13 -9.50
CA THR A 7 6.50 -17.12 -8.04
C THR A 7 7.33 -18.22 -7.40
N VAL A 8 7.37 -18.25 -6.09
CA VAL A 8 8.03 -19.32 -5.32
C VAL A 8 7.51 -20.72 -5.66
N LYS A 9 6.30 -20.82 -6.25
CA LYS A 9 5.71 -22.09 -6.68
C LYS A 9 6.28 -22.60 -8.01
N ASP A 10 6.98 -21.74 -8.75
CA ASP A 10 7.49 -22.02 -10.09
C ASP A 10 8.98 -22.41 -10.11
N VAL A 11 9.59 -22.57 -8.95
CA VAL A 11 11.01 -22.83 -8.84
C VAL A 11 11.31 -23.97 -7.87
N PRO A 12 12.26 -24.87 -8.18
CA PRO A 12 12.72 -25.89 -7.21
C PRO A 12 13.43 -25.22 -6.03
N LEU A 13 13.03 -25.57 -4.82
CA LEU A 13 13.51 -24.94 -3.58
C LEU A 13 14.38 -25.85 -2.71
N SER A 14 14.20 -27.18 -2.83
CA SER A 14 14.89 -28.15 -1.96
C SER A 14 16.41 -28.01 -2.05
N GLY A 15 17.03 -27.79 -0.91
CA GLY A 15 18.49 -27.63 -0.80
C GLY A 15 19.01 -26.26 -1.30
N LYS A 16 18.14 -25.35 -1.70
CA LYS A 16 18.53 -24.04 -2.22
C LYS A 16 18.63 -23.00 -1.11
N LYS A 17 19.62 -22.10 -1.25
CA LYS A 17 19.72 -20.91 -0.41
C LYS A 17 18.95 -19.78 -1.06
N VAL A 18 17.99 -19.22 -0.35
CA VAL A 18 17.06 -18.20 -0.84
C VAL A 18 17.28 -16.90 -0.09
N LEU A 19 17.56 -15.82 -0.81
CA LEU A 19 17.53 -14.46 -0.27
C LEU A 19 16.09 -13.96 -0.35
N LEU A 20 15.45 -13.78 0.81
CA LEU A 20 14.06 -13.34 0.92
C LEU A 20 13.99 -11.91 1.41
N ARG A 21 13.50 -10.99 0.58
CA ARG A 21 13.27 -9.60 0.95
C ARG A 21 11.90 -9.46 1.59
N CYS A 22 11.88 -9.23 2.88
CA CYS A 22 10.67 -9.02 3.68
C CYS A 22 10.44 -7.54 3.97
N ASP A 23 9.26 -7.22 4.46
CA ASP A 23 8.95 -5.93 5.07
C ASP A 23 8.72 -6.12 6.57
N PHE A 24 9.77 -5.91 7.34
CA PHE A 24 9.76 -5.94 8.81
C PHE A 24 9.88 -4.54 9.41
N ASN A 25 9.48 -3.53 8.65
CA ASN A 25 9.44 -2.14 9.12
C ASN A 25 8.27 -1.96 10.08
N VAL A 26 8.38 -2.56 11.25
CA VAL A 26 7.35 -2.60 12.28
C VAL A 26 7.34 -1.31 13.09
N PRO A 27 6.17 -0.87 13.60
CA PRO A 27 6.12 0.23 14.55
C PRO A 27 6.67 -0.22 15.92
N GLN A 28 7.39 0.70 16.56
CA GLN A 28 8.01 0.47 17.86
C GLN A 28 7.60 1.56 18.84
N ASP A 29 7.52 1.22 20.11
CA ASP A 29 7.37 2.20 21.19
C ASP A 29 8.65 3.08 21.22
N LYS A 30 8.45 4.38 21.17
CA LYS A 30 9.56 5.35 21.11
C LYS A 30 10.42 5.37 22.38
N THR A 31 9.86 4.95 23.50
CA THR A 31 10.53 4.94 24.80
C THR A 31 11.23 3.62 25.08
N THR A 32 10.53 2.48 24.86
CA THR A 32 11.02 1.15 25.21
C THR A 32 11.66 0.41 24.03
N GLY A 33 11.37 0.81 22.78
CA GLY A 33 11.82 0.12 21.58
C GLY A 33 11.05 -1.17 21.30
N GLU A 34 10.05 -1.49 22.10
CA GLU A 34 9.22 -2.68 21.89
C GLU A 34 8.36 -2.58 20.64
N ILE A 35 8.17 -3.70 19.95
CA ILE A 35 7.29 -3.78 18.78
C ILE A 35 5.85 -3.59 19.25
N THR A 36 5.17 -2.57 18.72
CA THR A 36 3.77 -2.27 19.06
C THR A 36 2.76 -2.97 18.17
N SER A 37 3.18 -3.46 17.00
CA SER A 37 2.38 -4.29 16.11
C SER A 37 3.28 -5.23 15.33
N ASP A 38 2.94 -6.51 15.32
CA ASP A 38 3.67 -7.54 14.58
C ASP A 38 3.00 -7.93 13.27
N LYS A 39 2.01 -7.15 12.81
CA LYS A 39 1.22 -7.47 11.61
C LYS A 39 2.08 -7.75 10.38
N ARG A 40 3.12 -6.96 10.15
CA ARG A 40 4.02 -7.14 9.00
C ARG A 40 4.84 -8.42 9.10
N ILE A 41 5.24 -8.79 10.31
CA ILE A 41 5.94 -10.06 10.56
C ILE A 41 4.99 -11.22 10.29
N VAL A 42 3.79 -11.17 10.84
CA VAL A 42 2.76 -12.21 10.62
C VAL A 42 2.44 -12.36 9.12
N ALA A 43 2.34 -11.25 8.40
CA ALA A 43 2.07 -11.27 6.96
C ALA A 43 3.18 -11.96 6.14
N ALA A 44 4.41 -11.95 6.62
CA ALA A 44 5.54 -12.60 5.97
C ALA A 44 5.60 -14.12 6.24
N LEU A 45 4.91 -14.62 7.26
CA LEU A 45 4.98 -16.02 7.68
C LEU A 45 4.58 -17.03 6.58
N PRO A 46 3.51 -16.81 5.80
CA PRO A 46 3.15 -17.78 4.75
C PRO A 46 4.28 -18.04 3.76
N THR A 47 4.96 -17.00 3.27
CA THR A 47 6.09 -17.17 2.36
C THR A 47 7.28 -17.83 3.05
N ILE A 48 7.62 -17.40 4.26
CA ILE A 48 8.71 -18.00 5.04
C ILE A 48 8.45 -19.50 5.25
N ARG A 49 7.27 -19.87 5.72
CA ARG A 49 6.89 -21.26 5.94
C ARG A 49 6.89 -22.08 4.67
N TYR A 50 6.39 -21.51 3.58
CA TYR A 50 6.41 -22.17 2.29
C TYR A 50 7.84 -22.54 1.87
N LEU A 51 8.77 -21.59 1.98
CA LEU A 51 10.17 -21.80 1.63
C LEU A 51 10.82 -22.86 2.53
N LEU A 52 10.65 -22.77 3.84
CA LEU A 52 11.22 -23.70 4.80
C LEU A 52 10.64 -25.11 4.62
N ASP A 53 9.33 -25.21 4.45
CA ASP A 53 8.64 -26.51 4.28
C ASP A 53 9.03 -27.20 2.98
N ASN A 54 9.47 -26.45 1.98
CA ASN A 54 9.99 -27.00 0.71
C ASN A 54 11.50 -27.21 0.71
N GLY A 55 12.12 -27.17 1.88
CA GLY A 55 13.54 -27.55 2.04
C GLY A 55 14.54 -26.45 1.70
N ALA A 56 14.13 -25.20 1.64
CA ALA A 56 15.05 -24.09 1.42
C ALA A 56 15.77 -23.69 2.71
N ALA A 57 16.99 -23.18 2.57
CA ALA A 57 17.69 -22.42 3.59
C ALA A 57 17.42 -20.96 3.32
N VAL A 58 16.80 -20.24 4.26
CA VAL A 58 16.26 -18.88 4.01
C VAL A 58 17.11 -17.83 4.69
N ILE A 59 17.59 -16.87 3.89
CA ILE A 59 18.29 -15.68 4.35
C ILE A 59 17.32 -14.52 4.16
N ALA A 60 16.66 -14.12 5.26
CA ALA A 60 15.71 -13.00 5.25
C ALA A 60 16.44 -11.67 5.46
N CYS A 61 15.97 -10.65 4.78
CA CYS A 61 16.48 -9.29 4.95
C CYS A 61 15.34 -8.27 4.89
N SER A 62 15.52 -7.17 5.58
CA SER A 62 14.56 -6.07 5.65
C SER A 62 15.23 -4.77 6.08
N HIS A 63 14.52 -3.68 5.85
CA HIS A 63 14.83 -2.40 6.48
C HIS A 63 13.95 -2.19 7.72
N LEU A 64 14.34 -1.24 8.56
CA LEU A 64 13.57 -0.76 9.71
C LEU A 64 13.87 0.73 9.91
N GLY A 65 12.84 1.57 9.84
CA GLY A 65 12.98 3.00 10.04
C GLY A 65 13.87 3.70 9.01
N LYS A 66 14.47 4.80 9.43
CA LYS A 66 15.32 5.66 8.59
C LYS A 66 16.66 5.97 9.28
N PRO A 67 17.56 4.99 9.37
CA PRO A 67 18.87 5.20 10.01
C PRO A 67 19.85 6.04 9.18
N LYS A 68 19.55 6.32 7.92
CA LYS A 68 20.35 7.15 7.00
C LYS A 68 21.78 6.63 6.77
N GLY A 69 21.90 5.32 6.60
CA GLY A 69 23.16 4.67 6.26
C GLY A 69 24.15 4.54 7.40
N THR A 70 23.69 4.66 8.65
CA THR A 70 24.52 4.52 9.84
C THR A 70 23.88 3.55 10.84
N TRP A 71 24.73 2.93 11.67
CA TRP A 71 24.26 2.09 12.76
C TRP A 71 23.47 2.91 13.79
N LYS A 72 22.29 2.40 14.17
CA LYS A 72 21.50 2.92 15.29
C LYS A 72 20.93 1.74 16.07
N GLU A 73 21.30 1.57 17.30
CA GLU A 73 20.84 0.45 18.13
C GLU A 73 19.33 0.38 18.24
N SER A 74 18.64 1.53 18.30
CA SER A 74 17.18 1.61 18.34
C SER A 74 16.49 1.04 17.08
N LEU A 75 17.21 0.88 15.98
CA LEU A 75 16.70 0.38 14.71
C LEU A 75 17.29 -0.98 14.32
N THR A 76 17.91 -1.70 15.27
CA THR A 76 18.33 -3.08 15.04
C THR A 76 17.13 -4.00 14.79
N LEU A 77 17.30 -5.00 13.96
CA LEU A 77 16.29 -6.04 13.72
C LEU A 77 16.29 -7.16 14.77
N ALA A 78 17.12 -7.06 15.80
CA ALA A 78 17.16 -8.09 16.87
C ALA A 78 15.80 -8.37 17.50
N PRO A 79 14.96 -7.36 17.84
CA PRO A 79 13.60 -7.62 18.33
C PRO A 79 12.70 -8.35 17.33
N VAL A 80 12.89 -8.09 16.02
CA VAL A 80 12.15 -8.78 14.95
C VAL A 80 12.57 -10.25 14.89
N ALA A 81 13.86 -10.54 14.99
CA ALA A 81 14.36 -11.91 15.01
C ALA A 81 13.76 -12.71 16.18
N LYS A 82 13.69 -12.09 17.35
CA LYS A 82 13.08 -12.69 18.55
C LYS A 82 11.59 -12.98 18.33
N ARG A 83 10.84 -12.00 17.83
CA ARG A 83 9.40 -12.17 17.60
C ARG A 83 9.12 -13.21 16.51
N LEU A 84 9.92 -13.20 15.45
CA LEU A 84 9.81 -14.18 14.37
C LEU A 84 10.07 -15.61 14.87
N SER A 85 11.06 -15.76 15.76
CA SER A 85 11.36 -17.03 16.42
C SER A 85 10.17 -17.54 17.24
N GLU A 86 9.55 -16.67 18.01
CA GLU A 86 8.35 -16.99 18.81
C GLU A 86 7.19 -17.45 17.90
N LEU A 87 6.92 -16.72 16.82
CA LEU A 87 5.82 -17.00 15.90
C LEU A 87 6.03 -18.29 15.10
N LEU A 88 7.26 -18.58 14.72
CA LEU A 88 7.60 -19.80 13.98
C LEU A 88 7.77 -21.02 14.87
N GLY A 89 7.99 -20.83 16.18
CA GLY A 89 8.28 -21.91 17.11
C GLY A 89 9.63 -22.60 16.84
N MET A 90 10.59 -21.84 16.26
CA MET A 90 11.92 -22.33 15.95
C MET A 90 12.95 -21.21 16.15
N GLU A 91 14.22 -21.58 16.26
CA GLU A 91 15.31 -20.62 16.32
C GLU A 91 15.41 -19.84 15.01
N VAL A 92 15.50 -18.51 15.11
CA VAL A 92 15.90 -17.64 14.02
C VAL A 92 17.33 -17.17 14.28
N ILE A 93 18.24 -17.52 13.41
CA ILE A 93 19.64 -17.12 13.50
C ILE A 93 19.72 -15.64 13.11
N PHE A 94 20.38 -14.82 13.92
CA PHE A 94 20.48 -13.37 13.66
C PHE A 94 21.92 -12.97 13.39
N ALA A 95 22.17 -12.31 12.26
CA ALA A 95 23.48 -11.78 11.89
C ALA A 95 23.72 -10.40 12.54
N LYS A 96 24.94 -10.12 12.92
CA LYS A 96 25.37 -8.84 13.49
C LYS A 96 25.62 -7.76 12.43
N ASP A 97 25.69 -8.15 11.17
CA ASP A 97 25.94 -7.29 10.03
C ASP A 97 25.07 -7.73 8.83
N ILE A 98 25.25 -7.06 7.70
CA ILE A 98 24.46 -7.31 6.49
C ILE A 98 25.25 -8.18 5.51
N VAL A 99 26.44 -7.75 5.13
CA VAL A 99 27.33 -8.43 4.18
C VAL A 99 28.76 -8.57 4.71
N GLY A 100 28.91 -8.49 6.02
CA GLY A 100 30.19 -8.62 6.71
C GLY A 100 30.54 -10.07 7.01
N GLU A 101 31.58 -10.26 7.81
CA GLU A 101 32.06 -11.61 8.15
C GLU A 101 31.03 -12.47 8.86
N ASP A 102 30.27 -11.88 9.79
CA ASP A 102 29.26 -12.62 10.56
C ASP A 102 28.12 -13.12 9.69
N ALA A 103 27.55 -12.25 8.85
CA ALA A 103 26.48 -12.65 7.94
C ALA A 103 26.95 -13.71 6.94
N LYS A 104 28.11 -13.52 6.33
CA LYS A 104 28.66 -14.45 5.35
C LYS A 104 28.94 -15.83 5.96
N ALA A 105 29.50 -15.86 7.17
CA ALA A 105 29.78 -17.13 7.88
C ALA A 105 28.48 -17.86 8.24
N LYS A 106 27.50 -17.15 8.76
CA LYS A 106 26.18 -17.72 9.11
C LYS A 106 25.41 -18.19 7.89
N ALA A 107 25.46 -17.43 6.79
CA ALA A 107 24.84 -17.83 5.52
C ALA A 107 25.50 -19.08 4.94
N ALA A 108 26.84 -19.17 4.99
CA ALA A 108 27.57 -20.33 4.50
C ALA A 108 27.23 -21.60 5.29
N ALA A 109 27.04 -21.49 6.60
CA ALA A 109 26.71 -22.59 7.50
C ALA A 109 25.21 -22.95 7.51
N LEU A 110 24.36 -22.15 6.91
CA LEU A 110 22.90 -22.32 6.95
C LEU A 110 22.46 -23.59 6.26
N GLN A 111 21.63 -24.38 6.93
CA GLN A 111 21.11 -25.65 6.43
C GLN A 111 19.66 -25.53 5.96
N PRO A 112 19.18 -26.41 5.05
CA PRO A 112 17.78 -26.48 4.68
C PRO A 112 16.87 -26.53 5.91
N GLY A 113 15.79 -25.75 5.88
CA GLY A 113 14.85 -25.62 7.00
C GLY A 113 15.26 -24.61 8.08
N GLN A 114 16.42 -23.99 7.93
CA GLN A 114 16.88 -22.93 8.85
C GLN A 114 16.63 -21.55 8.27
N LEU A 115 16.43 -20.57 9.17
CA LEU A 115 16.19 -19.17 8.84
C LEU A 115 17.25 -18.27 9.48
N LEU A 116 17.91 -17.48 8.66
CA LEU A 116 18.84 -16.43 9.04
C LEU A 116 18.19 -15.07 8.75
N LEU A 117 18.23 -14.14 9.71
CA LEU A 117 17.86 -12.75 9.48
C LEU A 117 19.11 -11.87 9.50
N LEU A 118 19.32 -11.09 8.46
CA LEU A 118 20.40 -10.11 8.38
C LEU A 118 20.05 -8.86 9.18
N GLU A 119 21.04 -8.07 9.53
CA GLU A 119 20.82 -6.78 10.20
C GLU A 119 20.19 -5.78 9.23
N ASN A 120 19.64 -4.68 9.78
CA ASN A 120 18.91 -3.65 9.05
C ASN A 120 19.68 -3.17 7.81
N LEU A 121 19.09 -3.43 6.63
CA LEU A 121 19.70 -3.09 5.34
C LEU A 121 20.06 -1.61 5.21
N ARG A 122 19.29 -0.73 5.84
CA ARG A 122 19.51 0.73 5.76
C ARG A 122 20.61 1.24 6.70
N PHE A 123 21.25 0.36 7.45
CA PHE A 123 22.50 0.71 8.12
C PHE A 123 23.64 0.92 7.12
N ASP A 124 23.52 0.37 5.92
CA ASP A 124 24.49 0.57 4.84
C ASP A 124 23.95 1.62 3.85
N PRO A 125 24.69 2.71 3.61
CA PRO A 125 24.23 3.76 2.70
C PRO A 125 24.09 3.30 1.25
N ARG A 126 24.70 2.18 0.88
CA ARG A 126 24.65 1.63 -0.47
C ARG A 126 23.31 0.99 -0.81
N GLU A 127 22.50 0.63 0.18
CA GLU A 127 21.18 0.01 -0.04
C GLU A 127 20.25 0.94 -0.83
N GLU A 128 20.02 2.15 -0.30
CA GLU A 128 19.10 3.10 -0.93
C GLU A 128 19.64 3.67 -2.26
N LYS A 129 20.94 3.63 -2.45
CA LYS A 129 21.60 4.05 -3.69
C LYS A 129 21.59 2.98 -4.79
N ASN A 130 21.05 1.81 -4.48
CA ASN A 130 21.08 0.66 -5.38
C ASN A 130 22.51 0.37 -5.90
N ASP A 131 23.48 0.39 -5.00
CA ASP A 131 24.89 0.18 -5.34
C ASP A 131 25.09 -1.26 -5.87
N PRO A 132 25.70 -1.43 -7.06
CA PRO A 132 25.88 -2.75 -7.67
C PRO A 132 26.76 -3.68 -6.86
N GLU A 133 27.82 -3.19 -6.22
CA GLU A 133 28.71 -4.02 -5.41
C GLU A 133 28.02 -4.53 -4.16
N PHE A 134 27.21 -3.69 -3.50
CA PHE A 134 26.41 -4.10 -2.36
C PHE A 134 25.36 -5.15 -2.76
N ALA A 135 24.66 -4.94 -3.87
CA ALA A 135 23.70 -5.89 -4.41
C ALA A 135 24.38 -7.23 -4.72
N LYS A 136 25.56 -7.20 -5.31
CA LYS A 136 26.35 -8.40 -5.61
C LYS A 136 26.77 -9.13 -4.35
N GLU A 137 27.17 -8.43 -3.29
CA GLU A 137 27.53 -9.03 -2.01
C GLU A 137 26.33 -9.70 -1.35
N LEU A 138 25.15 -9.06 -1.35
CA LEU A 138 23.90 -9.66 -0.88
C LEU A 138 23.59 -10.93 -1.67
N ALA A 139 23.63 -10.85 -2.98
CA ALA A 139 23.31 -11.94 -3.88
C ALA A 139 24.29 -13.12 -3.74
N SER A 140 25.55 -12.84 -3.38
CA SER A 140 26.58 -13.89 -3.25
C SER A 140 26.28 -14.94 -2.16
N MET A 141 25.41 -14.61 -1.22
CA MET A 141 25.02 -15.50 -0.13
C MET A 141 23.94 -16.52 -0.52
N ALA A 142 23.32 -16.36 -1.68
CA ALA A 142 22.16 -17.16 -2.07
C ALA A 142 22.22 -17.58 -3.54
N GLU A 143 21.28 -18.44 -3.94
CA GLU A 143 21.12 -18.95 -5.31
C GLU A 143 19.85 -18.44 -5.98
N ILE A 144 18.87 -18.01 -5.18
CA ILE A 144 17.56 -17.54 -5.62
C ILE A 144 17.20 -16.29 -4.82
N TYR A 145 16.57 -15.32 -5.48
CA TYR A 145 16.00 -14.15 -4.82
C TYR A 145 14.47 -14.21 -4.84
N VAL A 146 13.85 -13.96 -3.71
CA VAL A 146 12.40 -13.85 -3.56
C VAL A 146 12.04 -12.48 -3.00
N SER A 147 11.20 -11.74 -3.71
CA SER A 147 10.64 -10.46 -3.25
C SER A 147 9.27 -10.68 -2.62
N ASP A 148 9.14 -10.26 -1.37
CA ASP A 148 7.87 -10.36 -0.64
C ASP A 148 7.48 -9.07 0.09
N ALA A 149 8.15 -7.97 -0.23
CA ALA A 149 7.97 -6.66 0.38
C ALA A 149 7.32 -5.68 -0.60
N PHE A 150 6.01 -5.81 -0.84
CA PHE A 150 5.30 -4.98 -1.81
C PHE A 150 5.41 -3.48 -1.50
N GLY A 151 5.44 -3.09 -0.24
CA GLY A 151 5.60 -1.70 0.19
C GLY A 151 6.89 -1.02 -0.27
N THR A 152 7.87 -1.77 -0.77
CA THR A 152 9.16 -1.25 -1.19
C THR A 152 9.44 -1.39 -2.69
N VAL A 153 8.56 -2.06 -3.44
CA VAL A 153 8.83 -2.40 -4.86
C VAL A 153 8.80 -1.19 -5.79
N HIS A 154 8.29 -0.04 -5.35
CA HIS A 154 8.28 1.20 -6.12
C HIS A 154 9.66 1.91 -6.12
N ARG A 155 10.59 1.46 -5.30
CA ARG A 155 11.94 2.02 -5.18
C ARG A 155 12.98 1.02 -5.66
N ALA A 156 13.90 1.49 -6.50
CA ALA A 156 15.03 0.70 -6.96
C ALA A 156 16.16 0.75 -5.93
N HIS A 157 16.04 -0.05 -4.86
CA HIS A 157 17.10 -0.25 -3.87
C HIS A 157 17.88 -1.54 -4.18
N ALA A 158 19.04 -1.71 -3.57
CA ALA A 158 19.87 -2.89 -3.81
C ALA A 158 19.12 -4.20 -3.51
N SER A 159 18.42 -4.26 -2.36
CA SER A 159 17.69 -5.46 -1.94
C SER A 159 16.34 -5.67 -2.63
N THR A 160 15.77 -4.64 -3.25
CA THR A 160 14.45 -4.73 -3.89
C THR A 160 14.52 -4.92 -5.39
N ALA A 161 15.57 -4.45 -6.03
CA ALA A 161 15.76 -4.51 -7.48
C ALA A 161 17.17 -4.93 -7.89
N GLY A 162 18.22 -4.38 -7.28
CA GLY A 162 19.61 -4.58 -7.68
C GLY A 162 20.06 -6.03 -7.67
N VAL A 163 19.64 -6.81 -6.69
CA VAL A 163 19.99 -8.24 -6.55
C VAL A 163 19.51 -9.11 -7.72
N ALA A 164 18.48 -8.67 -8.43
CA ALA A 164 17.95 -9.39 -9.59
C ALA A 164 18.92 -9.39 -10.79
N ALA A 165 19.92 -8.54 -10.79
CA ALA A 165 20.99 -8.59 -11.77
C ALA A 165 21.92 -9.82 -11.59
N TYR A 166 21.91 -10.41 -10.40
CA TYR A 166 22.83 -11.49 -10.02
C TYR A 166 22.14 -12.80 -9.69
N LEU A 167 20.85 -12.78 -9.37
CA LEU A 167 20.05 -13.95 -8.99
C LEU A 167 18.74 -14.00 -9.78
N PRO A 168 18.25 -15.20 -10.12
CA PRO A 168 16.88 -15.31 -10.64
C PRO A 168 15.89 -14.86 -9.56
N ALA A 169 14.93 -14.03 -9.95
CA ALA A 169 14.04 -13.31 -9.04
C ALA A 169 12.58 -13.76 -9.18
N TYR A 170 11.98 -14.11 -8.08
CA TYR A 170 10.61 -14.63 -8.01
C TYR A 170 9.77 -13.84 -7.02
N ALA A 171 8.46 -13.83 -7.23
CA ALA A 171 7.52 -13.24 -6.30
C ALA A 171 7.25 -14.18 -5.11
N GLY A 172 7.28 -13.66 -3.91
CA GLY A 172 6.71 -14.33 -2.74
C GLY A 172 5.19 -14.32 -2.79
N LEU A 173 4.54 -14.95 -1.82
CA LEU A 173 3.08 -15.10 -1.81
C LEU A 173 2.34 -13.77 -1.61
N LEU A 174 2.94 -12.82 -0.87
CA LEU A 174 2.38 -11.46 -0.73
C LEU A 174 2.38 -10.71 -2.06
N ILE A 175 3.51 -10.68 -2.73
CA ILE A 175 3.64 -10.02 -4.04
C ILE A 175 2.73 -10.70 -5.06
N GLU A 176 2.67 -12.03 -5.08
CA GLU A 176 1.77 -12.77 -5.96
C GLU A 176 0.32 -12.32 -5.80
N LYS A 177 -0.16 -12.20 -4.57
CA LYS A 177 -1.52 -11.76 -4.29
C LYS A 177 -1.75 -10.32 -4.75
N GLU A 178 -0.82 -9.41 -4.43
CA GLU A 178 -0.93 -8.00 -4.87
C GLU A 178 -1.00 -7.90 -6.39
N LEU A 179 -0.12 -8.59 -7.09
CA LEU A 179 -0.07 -8.57 -8.57
C LEU A 179 -1.30 -9.22 -9.20
N SER A 180 -1.76 -10.36 -8.67
CA SER A 180 -2.91 -11.07 -9.23
C SER A 180 -4.21 -10.30 -9.04
N VAL A 181 -4.44 -9.72 -7.87
CA VAL A 181 -5.68 -9.00 -7.57
C VAL A 181 -5.68 -7.60 -8.19
N MET A 182 -4.65 -6.80 -7.91
CA MET A 182 -4.58 -5.42 -8.41
C MET A 182 -4.27 -5.36 -9.91
N GLY A 183 -3.42 -6.24 -10.41
CA GLY A 183 -3.11 -6.31 -11.83
C GLY A 183 -4.34 -6.65 -12.67
N LYS A 184 -5.11 -7.63 -12.24
CA LYS A 184 -6.38 -8.00 -12.92
C LYS A 184 -7.39 -6.86 -12.87
N ALA A 185 -7.50 -6.15 -11.75
CA ALA A 185 -8.40 -5.01 -11.63
C ALA A 185 -8.07 -3.89 -12.61
N LEU A 186 -6.78 -3.67 -12.93
CA LEU A 186 -6.37 -2.64 -13.87
C LEU A 186 -6.37 -3.09 -15.34
N GLU A 187 -6.06 -4.34 -15.62
CA GLU A 187 -5.94 -4.84 -17.00
C GLU A 187 -7.23 -5.46 -17.55
N ASP A 188 -7.93 -6.22 -16.71
CA ASP A 188 -9.15 -6.95 -17.11
C ASP A 188 -10.14 -6.99 -15.94
N PRO A 189 -10.68 -5.83 -15.52
CA PRO A 189 -11.59 -5.78 -14.38
C PRO A 189 -12.92 -6.43 -14.73
N LYS A 190 -13.52 -7.08 -13.74
CA LYS A 190 -14.93 -7.46 -13.83
C LYS A 190 -15.76 -6.17 -13.77
N ARG A 191 -16.51 -5.90 -14.83
CA ARG A 191 -17.26 -4.64 -14.96
C ARG A 191 -18.68 -4.75 -14.38
N PRO A 192 -19.31 -3.64 -13.95
CA PRO A 192 -18.76 -2.27 -13.95
C PRO A 192 -17.58 -2.10 -12.99
N PHE A 193 -16.58 -1.32 -13.43
CA PHE A 193 -15.42 -0.97 -12.62
C PHE A 193 -15.62 0.43 -12.01
N VAL A 194 -15.68 0.48 -10.69
CA VAL A 194 -15.85 1.72 -9.91
C VAL A 194 -14.56 2.02 -9.15
N ALA A 195 -14.03 3.21 -9.35
CA ALA A 195 -12.89 3.71 -8.59
C ALA A 195 -13.38 4.78 -7.63
N ILE A 196 -12.99 4.67 -6.35
CA ILE A 196 -13.35 5.63 -5.30
C ILE A 196 -12.06 6.27 -4.80
N LEU A 197 -11.95 7.58 -4.97
CA LEU A 197 -10.79 8.35 -4.61
C LEU A 197 -11.16 9.41 -3.57
N GLY A 198 -10.42 9.43 -2.49
CA GLY A 198 -10.57 10.40 -1.42
C GLY A 198 -9.21 10.93 -0.97
N GLY A 199 -9.20 11.59 0.18
CA GLY A 199 -8.02 12.23 0.72
C GLY A 199 -8.06 13.75 0.59
N ALA A 200 -6.99 14.41 1.04
CA ALA A 200 -6.99 15.87 1.21
C ALA A 200 -6.68 16.64 -0.07
N LYS A 201 -5.80 16.10 -0.93
CA LYS A 201 -5.21 16.88 -2.03
C LYS A 201 -5.36 16.19 -3.39
N VAL A 202 -5.81 16.97 -4.39
CA VAL A 202 -5.83 16.54 -5.79
C VAL A 202 -4.42 16.25 -6.29
N SER A 203 -3.43 17.05 -5.90
CA SER A 203 -2.04 16.90 -6.32
C SER A 203 -1.46 15.52 -6.01
N ASP A 204 -1.91 14.87 -4.94
CA ASP A 204 -1.47 13.53 -4.55
C ASP A 204 -2.09 12.42 -5.41
N LYS A 205 -3.14 12.73 -6.17
CA LYS A 205 -3.95 11.74 -6.91
C LYS A 205 -3.95 11.94 -8.43
N ILE A 206 -3.17 12.90 -8.94
CA ILE A 206 -3.18 13.23 -10.39
C ILE A 206 -2.91 12.00 -11.26
N GLY A 207 -1.86 11.26 -10.96
CA GLY A 207 -1.48 10.08 -11.74
C GLY A 207 -2.53 8.97 -11.64
N VAL A 208 -3.12 8.79 -10.48
CA VAL A 208 -4.20 7.80 -10.26
C VAL A 208 -5.43 8.17 -11.07
N ILE A 209 -5.87 9.43 -11.00
CA ILE A 209 -7.05 9.90 -11.76
C ILE A 209 -6.81 9.73 -13.26
N ASN A 210 -5.66 10.16 -13.77
CA ASN A 210 -5.33 10.02 -15.18
C ASN A 210 -5.39 8.56 -15.66
N ASN A 211 -4.80 7.65 -14.90
CA ASN A 211 -4.79 6.24 -15.27
C ASN A 211 -6.19 5.62 -15.18
N LEU A 212 -6.93 5.90 -14.12
CA LEU A 212 -8.26 5.32 -13.91
C LEU A 212 -9.33 5.89 -14.86
N LEU A 213 -9.18 7.11 -15.35
CA LEU A 213 -10.04 7.67 -16.39
C LEU A 213 -10.03 6.83 -17.68
N GLU A 214 -8.94 6.13 -17.93
CA GLU A 214 -8.80 5.24 -19.09
C GLU A 214 -9.37 3.84 -18.86
N LYS A 215 -9.67 3.48 -17.63
CA LYS A 215 -9.97 2.10 -17.22
C LYS A 215 -11.33 1.93 -16.54
N ALA A 216 -11.76 2.90 -15.75
CA ALA A 216 -12.97 2.80 -14.94
C ALA A 216 -14.23 3.21 -15.69
N ASP A 217 -15.36 2.64 -15.29
CA ASP A 217 -16.69 3.04 -15.78
C ASP A 217 -17.24 4.21 -14.97
N THR A 218 -16.92 4.24 -13.68
CA THR A 218 -17.32 5.30 -12.75
C THR A 218 -16.14 5.68 -11.85
N ILE A 219 -15.92 6.97 -11.65
CA ILE A 219 -14.96 7.50 -10.68
C ILE A 219 -15.73 8.35 -9.67
N ILE A 220 -15.54 8.03 -8.41
CA ILE A 220 -16.14 8.76 -7.27
C ILE A 220 -15.04 9.55 -6.61
N ILE A 221 -15.25 10.85 -6.45
CA ILE A 221 -14.32 11.78 -5.78
C ILE A 221 -14.95 12.22 -4.46
N GLY A 222 -14.26 11.93 -3.36
CA GLY A 222 -14.65 12.36 -2.02
C GLY A 222 -13.48 12.99 -1.27
N GLY A 223 -13.66 13.21 0.03
CA GLY A 223 -12.64 13.83 0.86
C GLY A 223 -12.39 15.30 0.55
N GLY A 224 -11.32 15.84 1.13
CA GLY A 224 -10.95 17.25 0.95
C GLY A 224 -10.64 17.65 -0.49
N MET A 225 -10.13 16.72 -1.28
CA MET A 225 -9.82 16.94 -2.69
C MET A 225 -11.06 17.31 -3.53
N ALA A 226 -12.25 16.88 -3.12
CA ALA A 226 -13.48 17.16 -3.85
C ALA A 226 -13.80 18.66 -3.92
N TYR A 227 -13.41 19.45 -2.93
CA TYR A 227 -13.72 20.88 -2.88
C TYR A 227 -12.98 21.66 -3.95
N THR A 228 -11.82 21.24 -4.38
CA THR A 228 -11.11 21.82 -5.52
C THR A 228 -11.93 21.65 -6.81
N PHE A 229 -12.52 20.48 -7.02
CA PHE A 229 -13.42 20.23 -8.16
C PHE A 229 -14.67 21.10 -8.09
N VAL A 230 -15.28 21.21 -6.92
CA VAL A 230 -16.51 22.01 -6.70
C VAL A 230 -16.24 23.49 -6.93
N LYS A 231 -15.14 24.02 -6.37
CA LYS A 231 -14.75 25.44 -6.57
C LYS A 231 -14.44 25.72 -8.03
N ALA A 232 -13.78 24.80 -8.72
CA ALA A 232 -13.47 24.93 -10.14
C ALA A 232 -14.73 25.08 -11.01
N GLN A 233 -15.84 24.48 -10.58
CA GLN A 233 -17.14 24.61 -11.25
C GLN A 233 -17.95 25.82 -10.81
N GLY A 234 -17.37 26.73 -10.01
CA GLY A 234 -18.01 27.95 -9.55
C GLY A 234 -18.77 27.84 -8.22
N GLY A 235 -18.63 26.71 -7.50
CA GLY A 235 -19.24 26.53 -6.19
C GLY A 235 -18.57 27.34 -5.09
N GLU A 236 -19.28 27.49 -3.98
CA GLU A 236 -18.78 28.12 -2.76
C GLU A 236 -18.46 27.03 -1.74
N ILE A 237 -17.21 27.02 -1.29
CA ILE A 237 -16.70 25.94 -0.41
C ILE A 237 -16.32 26.43 0.99
N GLY A 238 -16.59 27.71 1.32
CA GLY A 238 -16.23 28.27 2.63
C GLY A 238 -14.72 28.22 2.89
N THR A 239 -14.36 27.73 4.07
CA THR A 239 -12.95 27.57 4.47
C THR A 239 -12.41 26.16 4.20
N SER A 240 -13.10 25.37 3.37
CA SER A 240 -12.68 24.02 2.99
C SER A 240 -11.31 24.01 2.32
N LEU A 241 -10.63 22.86 2.35
CA LEU A 241 -9.37 22.67 1.66
C LEU A 241 -9.50 23.01 0.18
N LEU A 242 -8.55 23.77 -0.35
CA LEU A 242 -8.53 24.19 -1.74
C LEU A 242 -7.11 24.22 -2.26
N GLU A 243 -6.89 23.57 -3.38
CA GLU A 243 -5.67 23.73 -4.18
C GLU A 243 -6.00 24.60 -5.39
N ALA A 244 -5.89 25.93 -5.22
CA ALA A 244 -6.27 26.90 -6.24
C ALA A 244 -5.51 26.71 -7.56
N ASP A 245 -4.25 26.29 -7.51
CA ASP A 245 -3.41 26.00 -8.66
C ASP A 245 -3.79 24.70 -9.39
N LYS A 246 -4.72 23.89 -8.85
CA LYS A 246 -5.22 22.66 -9.44
C LYS A 246 -6.66 22.76 -9.97
N MET A 247 -7.27 23.94 -9.92
CA MET A 247 -8.64 24.12 -10.41
C MET A 247 -8.76 23.86 -11.91
N ASP A 248 -7.82 24.34 -12.71
CA ASP A 248 -7.81 24.09 -14.16
C ASP A 248 -7.64 22.60 -14.46
N TYR A 249 -6.81 21.91 -13.70
CA TYR A 249 -6.63 20.48 -13.78
C TYR A 249 -7.95 19.74 -13.46
N ALA A 250 -8.65 20.15 -12.40
CA ALA A 250 -9.93 19.55 -12.03
C ALA A 250 -10.97 19.68 -13.15
N LEU A 251 -11.07 20.85 -13.79
CA LEU A 251 -11.95 21.05 -14.95
C LEU A 251 -11.55 20.18 -16.14
N GLU A 252 -10.26 20.01 -16.38
CA GLU A 252 -9.77 19.14 -17.43
C GLU A 252 -10.16 17.67 -17.17
N MET A 253 -10.08 17.20 -15.94
CA MET A 253 -10.47 15.84 -15.57
C MET A 253 -11.97 15.60 -15.73
N ILE A 254 -12.80 16.59 -15.35
CA ILE A 254 -14.25 16.52 -15.56
C ILE A 254 -14.57 16.41 -17.05
N ARG A 255 -13.91 17.21 -17.89
CA ARG A 255 -14.08 17.15 -19.35
C ARG A 255 -13.64 15.81 -19.94
N LYS A 256 -12.47 15.31 -19.53
CA LYS A 256 -11.95 14.01 -19.99
C LYS A 256 -12.87 12.86 -19.62
N ALA A 257 -13.43 12.89 -18.40
CA ALA A 257 -14.39 11.88 -17.99
C ALA A 257 -15.60 11.87 -18.90
N LYS A 258 -16.16 13.06 -19.18
CA LYS A 258 -17.31 13.21 -20.08
C LYS A 258 -17.01 12.72 -21.48
N ASP A 259 -15.85 13.08 -22.04
CA ASP A 259 -15.44 12.69 -23.39
C ASP A 259 -15.25 11.18 -23.53
N ARG A 260 -14.83 10.52 -22.46
CA ARG A 260 -14.60 9.06 -22.41
C ARG A 260 -15.83 8.25 -21.99
N GLY A 261 -16.93 8.94 -21.64
CA GLY A 261 -18.12 8.25 -21.14
C GLY A 261 -17.97 7.69 -19.73
N VAL A 262 -17.02 8.21 -18.95
CA VAL A 262 -16.81 7.83 -17.55
C VAL A 262 -17.69 8.72 -16.67
N LYS A 263 -18.48 8.11 -15.78
CA LYS A 263 -19.25 8.87 -14.78
C LYS A 263 -18.28 9.37 -13.70
N LEU A 264 -18.15 10.68 -13.59
CA LEU A 264 -17.39 11.31 -12.51
C LEU A 264 -18.38 11.88 -11.49
N LEU A 265 -18.44 11.27 -10.31
CA LEU A 265 -19.37 11.66 -9.25
C LEU A 265 -18.66 12.49 -8.20
N LEU A 266 -19.23 13.67 -7.95
CA LEU A 266 -18.80 14.61 -6.90
C LEU A 266 -19.84 14.65 -5.79
N PRO A 267 -19.47 15.07 -4.56
CA PRO A 267 -20.44 15.21 -3.48
C PRO A 267 -21.55 16.21 -3.82
N ALA A 268 -22.80 15.83 -3.53
CA ALA A 268 -23.97 16.71 -3.66
C ALA A 268 -24.17 17.53 -2.40
N ASP A 269 -24.00 16.94 -1.23
CA ASP A 269 -24.07 17.60 0.06
C ASP A 269 -22.87 17.24 0.95
N THR A 270 -22.69 18.01 1.99
CA THR A 270 -21.49 17.95 2.83
C THR A 270 -21.90 18.11 4.29
N MET A 271 -21.30 17.32 5.17
CA MET A 271 -21.31 17.56 6.59
C MET A 271 -20.23 18.58 6.89
N ALA A 272 -20.65 19.83 7.16
CA ALA A 272 -19.74 20.92 7.43
C ALA A 272 -19.53 21.14 8.92
N GLY A 273 -18.33 21.57 9.29
CA GLY A 273 -17.98 21.99 10.63
C GLY A 273 -17.62 23.48 10.64
N ASP A 274 -17.84 24.15 11.77
CA ASP A 274 -17.47 25.54 11.94
C ASP A 274 -15.97 25.73 12.23
N GLN A 275 -15.27 24.66 12.55
CA GLN A 275 -13.83 24.62 12.74
C GLN A 275 -13.32 23.19 12.58
N PHE A 276 -12.02 23.01 12.41
CA PHE A 276 -11.39 21.69 12.35
C PHE A 276 -11.17 21.15 13.77
N ALA A 277 -12.23 20.57 14.35
CA ALA A 277 -12.21 19.98 15.69
C ALA A 277 -13.25 18.87 15.81
N ALA A 278 -12.94 17.88 16.63
CA ALA A 278 -13.83 16.72 16.85
C ALA A 278 -15.20 17.09 17.43
N ASP A 279 -15.25 18.15 18.22
CA ASP A 279 -16.44 18.64 18.94
C ASP A 279 -17.02 19.92 18.34
N CYS A 280 -16.64 20.29 17.12
CA CYS A 280 -17.14 21.49 16.46
C CYS A 280 -18.65 21.40 16.20
N ALA A 281 -19.29 22.55 16.02
CA ALA A 281 -20.65 22.62 15.51
C ALA A 281 -20.69 22.09 14.07
N ARG A 282 -21.75 21.37 13.73
CA ARG A 282 -21.88 20.72 12.41
C ARG A 282 -23.27 20.88 11.85
N LYS A 283 -23.34 20.92 10.52
CA LYS A 283 -24.60 20.91 9.77
C LYS A 283 -24.41 20.37 8.37
N VAL A 284 -25.47 19.84 7.81
CA VAL A 284 -25.51 19.40 6.42
C VAL A 284 -25.80 20.61 5.54
N VAL A 285 -24.99 20.81 4.51
CA VAL A 285 -25.14 21.90 3.53
C VAL A 285 -24.93 21.36 2.13
N PRO A 286 -25.46 22.00 1.08
CA PRO A 286 -25.07 21.69 -0.29
C PRO A 286 -23.55 21.88 -0.46
N THR A 287 -22.89 20.99 -1.16
CA THR A 287 -21.43 21.06 -1.33
C THR A 287 -21.00 22.30 -2.12
N ASN A 288 -21.85 22.80 -3.02
CA ASN A 288 -21.58 24.01 -3.80
C ASN A 288 -21.98 25.29 -3.10
N ALA A 289 -22.49 25.25 -1.87
CA ALA A 289 -22.98 26.40 -1.11
C ALA A 289 -22.60 26.26 0.37
N ILE A 290 -21.35 25.96 0.67
CA ILE A 290 -20.83 25.91 2.03
C ILE A 290 -20.69 27.36 2.54
N PRO A 291 -21.26 27.70 3.72
CA PRO A 291 -21.13 29.04 4.27
C PRO A 291 -19.68 29.48 4.46
N ALA A 292 -19.42 30.79 4.36
CA ALA A 292 -18.08 31.37 4.32
C ALA A 292 -17.19 31.01 5.51
N ASP A 293 -17.76 30.80 6.69
CA ASP A 293 -17.01 30.47 7.92
C ASP A 293 -17.04 29.00 8.26
N TRP A 294 -17.53 28.16 7.34
CA TRP A 294 -17.65 26.71 7.52
C TRP A 294 -16.75 25.96 6.56
N MET A 295 -16.37 24.75 6.94
CA MET A 295 -15.56 23.86 6.12
C MET A 295 -16.20 22.49 5.98
N GLY A 296 -16.02 21.86 4.83
CA GLY A 296 -16.44 20.48 4.62
C GLY A 296 -15.52 19.51 5.35
N LEU A 297 -16.09 18.58 6.12
CA LEU A 297 -15.35 17.60 6.89
C LEU A 297 -15.77 16.15 6.61
N ASP A 298 -16.90 15.95 5.92
CA ASP A 298 -17.37 14.64 5.46
C ASP A 298 -18.39 14.83 4.34
N ILE A 299 -18.68 13.78 3.62
CA ILE A 299 -19.81 13.75 2.67
C ILE A 299 -21.13 13.72 3.46
N GLY A 300 -22.16 14.31 2.89
CA GLY A 300 -23.48 14.33 3.50
C GLY A 300 -24.34 13.12 3.17
N PRO A 301 -25.57 13.04 3.74
CA PRO A 301 -26.45 11.87 3.56
C PRO A 301 -26.90 11.65 2.12
N GLU A 302 -27.15 12.70 1.34
CA GLU A 302 -27.52 12.55 -0.08
C GLU A 302 -26.34 12.03 -0.91
N THR A 303 -25.12 12.49 -0.59
CA THR A 303 -23.90 11.99 -1.23
C THR A 303 -23.68 10.54 -0.89
N ILE A 304 -23.90 10.13 0.35
CA ILE A 304 -23.81 8.71 0.76
C ILE A 304 -24.75 7.86 -0.09
N LYS A 305 -25.99 8.28 -0.29
CA LYS A 305 -26.94 7.57 -1.16
C LYS A 305 -26.43 7.48 -2.60
N LEU A 306 -25.95 8.61 -3.14
CA LEU A 306 -25.43 8.68 -4.50
C LEU A 306 -24.24 7.72 -4.70
N PHE A 307 -23.26 7.76 -3.79
CA PHE A 307 -22.05 6.97 -3.88
C PHE A 307 -22.31 5.46 -3.63
N THR A 308 -23.13 5.13 -2.63
CA THR A 308 -23.47 3.74 -2.36
C THR A 308 -24.29 3.11 -3.47
N GLU A 309 -25.18 3.87 -4.11
CA GLU A 309 -25.93 3.41 -5.29
C GLU A 309 -24.98 3.14 -6.48
N ALA A 310 -23.95 3.96 -6.67
CA ALA A 310 -22.97 3.75 -7.72
C ALA A 310 -22.11 2.49 -7.50
N VAL A 311 -21.90 2.09 -6.25
CA VAL A 311 -21.16 0.87 -5.88
C VAL A 311 -22.04 -0.38 -6.04
N LYS A 312 -23.34 -0.23 -5.86
CA LYS A 312 -24.29 -1.33 -5.97
C LYS A 312 -24.27 -1.90 -7.39
N GLY A 313 -24.10 -3.19 -7.50
CA GLY A 313 -24.01 -3.87 -8.78
C GLY A 313 -22.64 -3.79 -9.47
N ALA A 314 -21.65 -3.17 -8.85
CA ALA A 314 -20.30 -3.14 -9.38
C ALA A 314 -19.69 -4.55 -9.46
N GLY A 315 -18.86 -4.78 -10.46
CA GLY A 315 -18.06 -6.01 -10.56
C GLY A 315 -16.73 -5.90 -9.86
N THR A 316 -16.12 -4.72 -9.93
CA THR A 316 -14.83 -4.41 -9.29
C THR A 316 -14.88 -3.01 -8.69
N VAL A 317 -14.38 -2.86 -7.46
CA VAL A 317 -14.25 -1.57 -6.80
C VAL A 317 -12.82 -1.43 -6.27
N VAL A 318 -12.16 -0.33 -6.64
CA VAL A 318 -10.88 0.06 -6.07
C VAL A 318 -11.09 1.35 -5.27
N TRP A 319 -10.72 1.33 -4.00
CA TRP A 319 -10.92 2.47 -3.10
C TRP A 319 -9.59 2.92 -2.50
N ASN A 320 -9.26 4.19 -2.70
CA ASN A 320 -8.06 4.84 -2.16
C ASN A 320 -8.39 6.21 -1.60
N GLY A 321 -8.28 6.36 -0.29
CA GLY A 321 -8.51 7.59 0.45
C GLY A 321 -9.88 7.72 1.08
N PRO A 322 -9.95 8.23 2.33
CA PRO A 322 -11.22 8.37 3.06
C PRO A 322 -12.10 9.47 2.48
N MET A 323 -13.42 9.40 2.80
CA MET A 323 -14.43 10.36 2.34
C MET A 323 -14.53 11.58 3.23
N GLY A 324 -14.00 11.53 4.44
CA GLY A 324 -14.03 12.61 5.40
C GLY A 324 -12.94 12.45 6.44
N VAL A 325 -12.97 13.33 7.45
CA VAL A 325 -12.03 13.29 8.59
C VAL A 325 -12.51 12.23 9.58
N PHE A 326 -12.38 10.98 9.20
CA PHE A 326 -12.94 9.83 9.93
C PHE A 326 -12.36 9.64 11.33
N GLU A 327 -11.21 10.23 11.62
CA GLU A 327 -10.61 10.25 12.96
C GLU A 327 -11.52 10.94 13.98
N PHE A 328 -12.35 11.86 13.50
CA PHE A 328 -13.41 12.49 14.30
C PHE A 328 -14.69 11.68 14.14
N PRO A 329 -15.25 11.08 15.21
CA PRO A 329 -16.48 10.27 15.11
C PRO A 329 -17.64 10.96 14.39
N ALA A 330 -17.78 12.28 14.57
CA ALA A 330 -18.81 13.08 13.91
C ALA A 330 -18.68 13.15 12.38
N PHE A 331 -17.50 12.86 11.85
CA PHE A 331 -17.17 12.97 10.44
C PHE A 331 -16.68 11.63 9.83
N ALA A 332 -17.05 10.52 10.47
CA ALA A 332 -16.71 9.17 10.03
C ALA A 332 -17.81 8.49 9.21
N ALA A 333 -19.04 9.03 9.23
CA ALA A 333 -20.21 8.39 8.62
C ALA A 333 -20.04 8.10 7.12
N GLY A 334 -19.43 8.99 6.38
CA GLY A 334 -19.20 8.80 4.93
C GLY A 334 -18.26 7.65 4.65
N THR A 335 -17.12 7.59 5.31
CA THR A 335 -16.14 6.51 5.16
C THR A 335 -16.73 5.18 5.60
N GLU A 336 -17.46 5.15 6.70
CA GLU A 336 -18.14 3.95 7.19
C GLU A 336 -19.19 3.44 6.20
N ALA A 337 -20.00 4.33 5.65
CA ALA A 337 -21.03 3.98 4.68
C ALA A 337 -20.44 3.36 3.40
N ILE A 338 -19.34 3.91 2.91
CA ILE A 338 -18.64 3.35 1.74
C ILE A 338 -18.08 1.95 2.07
N ALA A 339 -17.45 1.78 3.23
CA ALA A 339 -16.95 0.48 3.65
C ALA A 339 -18.07 -0.57 3.73
N ALA A 340 -19.21 -0.21 4.31
CA ALA A 340 -20.38 -1.07 4.39
C ALA A 340 -20.94 -1.42 2.98
N ALA A 341 -20.99 -0.44 2.08
CA ALA A 341 -21.45 -0.65 0.71
C ALA A 341 -20.54 -1.62 -0.05
N LEU A 342 -19.23 -1.50 0.10
CA LEU A 342 -18.28 -2.44 -0.50
C LEU A 342 -18.47 -3.86 0.06
N ALA A 343 -18.64 -3.96 1.37
CA ALA A 343 -18.83 -5.25 2.05
C ALA A 343 -20.08 -6.01 1.55
N GLU A 344 -21.12 -5.28 1.16
CA GLU A 344 -22.39 -5.85 0.68
C GLU A 344 -22.46 -6.01 -0.83
N SER A 345 -21.53 -5.44 -1.57
CA SER A 345 -21.61 -5.31 -3.04
C SER A 345 -21.49 -6.62 -3.81
N GLY A 346 -20.85 -7.64 -3.24
CA GLY A 346 -20.47 -8.85 -3.98
C GLY A 346 -19.38 -8.64 -5.02
N ALA A 347 -18.86 -7.43 -5.14
CA ALA A 347 -17.79 -7.07 -6.08
C ALA A 347 -16.42 -7.59 -5.61
N VAL A 348 -15.46 -7.62 -6.53
CA VAL A 348 -14.04 -7.68 -6.17
C VAL A 348 -13.68 -6.31 -5.57
N THR A 349 -13.39 -6.28 -4.28
CA THR A 349 -13.15 -5.04 -3.52
C THR A 349 -11.70 -4.93 -3.10
N ILE A 350 -11.05 -3.84 -3.51
CA ILE A 350 -9.64 -3.57 -3.24
C ILE A 350 -9.54 -2.25 -2.50
N VAL A 351 -8.95 -2.30 -1.31
CA VAL A 351 -8.64 -1.12 -0.50
C VAL A 351 -7.14 -0.86 -0.61
N ALA A 352 -6.76 0.35 -1.01
CA ALA A 352 -5.37 0.74 -1.18
C ALA A 352 -5.04 1.97 -0.34
N GLY A 353 -3.84 1.99 0.24
CA GLY A 353 -3.36 3.09 1.08
C GLY A 353 -3.47 2.80 2.58
N GLY A 354 -2.40 3.16 3.32
CA GLY A 354 -2.28 2.81 4.74
C GLY A 354 -3.33 3.46 5.64
N VAL A 355 -3.67 4.72 5.38
CA VAL A 355 -4.68 5.46 6.16
C VAL A 355 -6.06 4.80 6.01
N LEU A 356 -6.43 4.48 4.77
CA LEU A 356 -7.72 3.85 4.50
C LEU A 356 -7.76 2.41 5.01
N ALA A 357 -6.68 1.66 4.87
CA ALA A 357 -6.57 0.30 5.40
C ALA A 357 -6.81 0.28 6.92
N ALA A 358 -6.18 1.20 7.64
CA ALA A 358 -6.38 1.35 9.08
C ALA A 358 -7.83 1.74 9.43
N ALA A 359 -8.45 2.61 8.64
CA ALA A 359 -9.85 2.98 8.82
C ALA A 359 -10.80 1.79 8.67
N VAL A 360 -10.61 0.99 7.61
CA VAL A 360 -11.43 -0.19 7.32
C VAL A 360 -11.27 -1.25 8.41
N GLU A 361 -10.06 -1.44 8.93
CA GLU A 361 -9.80 -2.34 10.05
C GLU A 361 -10.50 -1.86 11.34
N LYS A 362 -10.38 -0.57 11.65
CA LYS A 362 -11.02 0.04 12.82
C LYS A 362 -12.54 -0.08 12.76
N LEU A 363 -13.13 0.04 11.58
CA LEU A 363 -14.56 -0.07 11.34
C LEU A 363 -15.05 -1.54 11.22
N VAL A 364 -14.16 -2.52 11.38
CA VAL A 364 -14.47 -3.96 11.38
C VAL A 364 -14.99 -4.48 10.02
N PHE A 365 -14.54 -3.89 8.91
CA PHE A 365 -14.89 -4.33 7.56
C PHE A 365 -13.75 -5.02 6.81
N ALA A 366 -12.56 -5.14 7.43
CA ALA A 366 -11.37 -5.69 6.77
C ALA A 366 -11.60 -7.09 6.18
N ASP A 367 -12.27 -7.97 6.93
CA ASP A 367 -12.53 -9.36 6.53
C ASP A 367 -13.48 -9.47 5.33
N LYS A 368 -14.23 -8.41 5.04
CA LYS A 368 -15.23 -8.39 3.96
C LYS A 368 -14.68 -7.80 2.67
N MET A 369 -13.44 -7.31 2.68
CA MET A 369 -12.75 -6.83 1.49
C MET A 369 -12.04 -8.00 0.80
N THR A 370 -12.04 -8.03 -0.53
CA THR A 370 -11.32 -9.04 -1.30
C THR A 370 -9.82 -8.92 -1.05
N HIS A 371 -9.32 -7.69 -1.01
CA HIS A 371 -7.90 -7.43 -0.81
C HIS A 371 -7.70 -6.05 -0.17
N ILE A 372 -6.85 -6.00 0.85
CA ILE A 372 -6.34 -4.75 1.42
C ILE A 372 -4.85 -4.70 1.09
N SER A 373 -4.46 -3.78 0.21
CA SER A 373 -3.06 -3.67 -0.19
C SER A 373 -2.19 -3.18 0.96
N THR A 374 -1.07 -3.85 1.15
CA THR A 374 -0.07 -3.50 2.18
C THR A 374 0.96 -2.49 1.67
N GLY A 375 0.85 -2.08 0.41
CA GLY A 375 1.92 -1.39 -0.30
C GLY A 375 2.09 0.09 -0.01
N GLY A 376 1.14 0.77 0.61
CA GLY A 376 1.23 2.21 0.83
C GLY A 376 1.52 2.99 -0.45
N GLY A 377 2.69 3.63 -0.52
CA GLY A 377 3.14 4.37 -1.72
C GLY A 377 3.30 3.50 -2.97
N ALA A 378 3.70 2.24 -2.81
CA ALA A 378 3.79 1.31 -3.93
C ALA A 378 2.40 0.99 -4.52
N SER A 379 1.38 0.86 -3.67
CA SER A 379 0.00 0.66 -4.13
C SER A 379 -0.49 1.85 -4.94
N LEU A 380 -0.17 3.07 -4.49
CA LEU A 380 -0.54 4.29 -5.20
C LEU A 380 0.14 4.35 -6.58
N GLU A 381 1.44 4.11 -6.66
CA GLU A 381 2.17 4.08 -7.93
C GLU A 381 1.68 2.96 -8.85
N PHE A 382 1.27 1.83 -8.29
CA PHE A 382 0.63 0.75 -9.05
C PHE A 382 -0.67 1.23 -9.71
N LEU A 383 -1.51 1.94 -8.95
CA LEU A 383 -2.76 2.52 -9.46
C LEU A 383 -2.52 3.63 -10.50
N GLU A 384 -1.37 4.29 -10.45
CA GLU A 384 -0.95 5.26 -11.46
C GLU A 384 -0.53 4.60 -12.79
N GLY A 385 -0.40 3.27 -12.82
CA GLY A 385 0.08 2.53 -13.98
C GLY A 385 1.59 2.61 -14.19
N LYS A 386 2.33 3.06 -13.20
CA LYS A 386 3.79 3.15 -13.27
C LYS A 386 4.45 1.78 -13.22
N GLU A 387 5.59 1.65 -13.88
CA GLU A 387 6.45 0.49 -13.71
C GLU A 387 7.09 0.53 -12.33
N LEU A 388 6.97 -0.57 -11.59
CA LEU A 388 7.56 -0.70 -10.26
C LEU A 388 8.86 -1.50 -10.38
N PRO A 389 10.03 -0.90 -10.07
CA PRO A 389 11.33 -1.57 -10.26
C PRO A 389 11.44 -2.94 -9.59
N GLY A 390 10.89 -3.07 -8.38
CA GLY A 390 10.92 -4.34 -7.63
C GLY A 390 9.98 -5.41 -8.18
N VAL A 391 9.07 -5.05 -9.08
CA VAL A 391 8.22 -5.99 -9.82
C VAL A 391 8.81 -6.26 -11.21
N ALA A 392 9.25 -5.21 -11.90
CA ALA A 392 9.85 -5.33 -13.23
C ALA A 392 11.06 -6.26 -13.26
N CYS A 393 11.83 -6.31 -12.18
CA CYS A 393 13.01 -7.18 -12.07
C CYS A 393 12.69 -8.68 -11.88
N LEU A 394 11.45 -9.04 -11.58
CA LEU A 394 11.02 -10.42 -11.41
C LEU A 394 10.89 -11.11 -12.78
N LEU A 395 11.16 -12.42 -12.79
CA LEU A 395 11.04 -13.23 -14.00
C LEU A 395 9.58 -13.30 -14.45
N ASP A 396 9.37 -13.16 -15.76
CA ASP A 396 8.06 -13.32 -16.38
C ASP A 396 7.70 -14.81 -16.53
N LYS A 397 6.40 -15.12 -16.41
CA LYS A 397 5.84 -16.43 -16.77
C LYS A 397 5.75 -16.59 -18.26
#